data_d0dcc195f3bdfb68e439fa08bd6bf4a0
#
_entry.id   d0dcc195f3bdfb68e439fa08bd6bf4a0
#
_cell.length_a   1.000
_cell.length_b   1.000
_cell.length_c   1.000
_cell.angle_alpha   90.00
_cell.angle_beta   90.00
_cell.angle_gamma   90.00
#
_symmetry.space_group_name_H-M   'P 1'
#
loop_
_entity.id
_entity.type
_entity.pdbx_description
1 polymer ?
#
loop_
_entity_poly.entity_id
_entity_poly.type
_entity_poly.pdbx_seq_one_letter_code
_entity_poly.pdbx_strand_id
1 'polypeptide(L)'
;MKKSLLLLGSLTIGVMAAEQAATPPEGVKYIKMLGKELKGNLVKYLKQDPSGLQAAYFCSKSAEDLTKKVNAEFPKGVRVRRTALRYRNPENKPDAIDTEVMKKMEAAIKEGSFKKKPVVVDVGGVERVYVTLITKKACLKCHGPVAKIDPKVHELIEKKYPGDKAVGFHEGDLRGVIVAEISGKKSQK
;
A
#
# COMPACT_ATOMS: atom_id res chain seq x y z
N MET A 1 37.32 69.78 4.57
CA MET A 1 36.06 69.18 4.93
C MET A 1 36.05 67.77 4.36
N LYS A 2 36.34 66.72 5.18
CA LYS A 2 36.37 65.32 4.79
C LYS A 2 35.07 64.65 5.27
N LYS A 3 34.23 64.21 4.38
CA LYS A 3 33.01 63.43 4.67
C LYS A 3 33.39 61.95 4.73
N SER A 4 33.34 61.35 5.92
CA SER A 4 33.42 59.89 6.11
C SER A 4 32.07 59.26 5.79
N LEU A 5 32.08 58.31 4.85
CA LEU A 5 30.92 57.49 4.49
C LEU A 5 31.02 56.19 5.29
N LEU A 6 30.14 55.99 6.25
CA LEU A 6 29.99 54.76 7.00
C LEU A 6 29.13 53.77 6.16
N LEU A 7 29.77 52.70 5.69
CA LEU A 7 29.03 51.54 5.11
C LEU A 7 28.50 50.69 6.28
N LEU A 8 27.17 50.66 6.45
CA LEU A 8 26.50 49.65 7.27
C LEU A 8 26.36 48.35 6.45
N GLY A 9 27.20 47.38 6.76
CA GLY A 9 27.03 46.01 6.23
C GLY A 9 25.85 45.31 6.91
N SER A 10 24.79 45.07 6.19
CA SER A 10 23.65 44.26 6.63
C SER A 10 24.04 42.79 6.57
N LEU A 11 24.24 42.17 7.73
CA LEU A 11 24.45 40.72 7.87
C LEU A 11 23.11 40.02 7.83
N THR A 12 22.70 39.51 6.67
CA THR A 12 21.52 38.64 6.51
C THR A 12 21.85 37.25 7.03
N ILE A 13 21.40 36.91 8.23
CA ILE A 13 21.43 35.55 8.75
C ILE A 13 20.36 34.76 8.01
N GLY A 14 20.78 33.95 7.02
CA GLY A 14 19.93 32.99 6.35
C GLY A 14 19.52 31.88 7.34
N VAL A 15 18.30 31.95 7.88
CA VAL A 15 17.72 30.85 8.63
C VAL A 15 17.45 29.74 7.65
N MET A 16 18.32 28.74 7.57
CA MET A 16 18.02 27.46 6.91
C MET A 16 16.96 26.74 7.76
N ALA A 17 15.70 26.83 7.34
CA ALA A 17 14.64 25.98 7.88
C ALA A 17 15.00 24.53 7.53
N ALA A 18 15.51 23.78 8.52
CA ALA A 18 15.62 22.33 8.41
C ALA A 18 14.21 21.78 8.20
N GLU A 19 13.94 21.24 7.02
CA GLU A 19 12.71 20.51 6.69
C GLU A 19 12.65 19.29 7.60
N GLN A 20 11.97 19.41 8.74
CA GLN A 20 11.74 18.31 9.65
C GLN A 20 10.98 17.23 8.91
N ALA A 21 11.59 16.07 8.72
CA ALA A 21 10.93 14.90 8.14
C ALA A 21 9.67 14.61 8.96
N ALA A 22 8.50 14.86 8.36
CA ALA A 22 7.22 14.67 9.02
C ALA A 22 7.12 13.23 9.53
N THR A 23 6.75 13.05 10.80
CA THR A 23 6.53 11.73 11.40
C THR A 23 5.51 10.96 10.58
N PRO A 24 5.80 9.70 10.20
CA PRO A 24 4.86 8.91 9.43
C PRO A 24 3.52 8.77 10.17
N PRO A 25 2.37 8.80 9.47
CA PRO A 25 1.06 8.57 10.09
C PRO A 25 1.06 7.25 10.87
N GLU A 26 0.39 7.23 12.02
CA GLU A 26 0.35 6.05 12.92
C GLU A 26 -0.10 4.77 12.19
N GLY A 27 -1.07 4.88 11.29
CA GLY A 27 -1.56 3.76 10.49
C GLY A 27 -0.48 3.01 9.71
N VAL A 28 0.63 3.70 9.36
CA VAL A 28 1.77 3.06 8.67
C VAL A 28 2.41 1.96 9.52
N LYS A 29 2.43 2.11 10.85
CA LYS A 29 2.92 1.08 11.77
C LYS A 29 2.13 -0.22 11.62
N TYR A 30 0.81 -0.14 11.66
CA TYR A 30 -0.08 -1.30 11.57
C TYR A 30 -0.05 -1.93 10.17
N ILE A 31 0.02 -1.10 9.12
CA ILE A 31 0.19 -1.56 7.74
C ILE A 31 1.50 -2.35 7.58
N LYS A 32 2.60 -1.89 8.18
CA LYS A 32 3.88 -2.59 8.15
C LYS A 32 3.82 -3.94 8.85
N MET A 33 3.08 -4.07 9.96
CA MET A 33 2.90 -5.34 10.68
C MET A 33 2.21 -6.36 9.77
N LEU A 34 1.03 -6.05 9.23
CA LEU A 34 0.34 -6.95 8.30
C LEU A 34 1.16 -7.23 7.03
N GLY A 35 1.77 -6.20 6.46
CA GLY A 35 2.58 -6.32 5.26
C GLY A 35 3.80 -7.23 5.44
N LYS A 36 4.45 -7.18 6.59
CA LYS A 36 5.58 -8.05 6.95
C LYS A 36 5.17 -9.51 6.98
N GLU A 37 4.07 -9.82 7.66
CA GLU A 37 3.56 -11.19 7.80
C GLU A 37 3.13 -11.77 6.44
N LEU A 38 2.33 -11.03 5.67
CA LEU A 38 1.88 -11.48 4.34
C LEU A 38 3.05 -11.66 3.38
N LYS A 39 3.97 -10.68 3.33
CA LYS A 39 5.13 -10.72 2.44
C LYS A 39 6.11 -11.82 2.85
N GLY A 40 6.35 -12.01 4.15
CA GLY A 40 7.23 -13.04 4.67
C GLY A 40 6.78 -14.43 4.24
N ASN A 41 5.51 -14.75 4.42
CA ASN A 41 4.93 -16.01 3.98
C ASN A 41 4.96 -16.16 2.44
N LEU A 42 4.59 -15.12 1.70
CA LEU A 42 4.64 -15.14 0.24
C LEU A 42 6.06 -15.47 -0.28
N VAL A 43 7.07 -14.79 0.25
CA VAL A 43 8.48 -15.01 -0.14
C VAL A 43 8.95 -16.42 0.23
N LYS A 44 8.56 -16.91 1.41
CA LYS A 44 8.86 -18.29 1.86
C LYS A 44 8.33 -19.31 0.84
N TYR A 45 7.05 -19.22 0.48
CA TYR A 45 6.45 -20.18 -0.45
C TYR A 45 6.98 -20.05 -1.89
N LEU A 46 7.29 -18.83 -2.35
CA LEU A 46 7.92 -18.64 -3.66
C LEU A 46 9.36 -19.18 -3.72
N LYS A 47 10.08 -19.24 -2.59
CA LYS A 47 11.40 -19.87 -2.52
C LYS A 47 11.29 -21.39 -2.54
N GLN A 48 10.26 -21.95 -1.90
CA GLN A 48 10.01 -23.39 -1.86
C GLN A 48 9.51 -23.93 -3.19
N ASP A 49 8.67 -23.16 -3.86
CA ASP A 49 8.08 -23.49 -5.16
C ASP A 49 8.13 -22.31 -6.12
N PRO A 50 9.15 -22.26 -6.99
CA PRO A 50 9.30 -21.19 -7.99
C PRO A 50 8.18 -21.09 -9.02
N SER A 51 7.33 -22.13 -9.21
CA SER A 51 6.14 -22.03 -10.07
C SER A 51 5.13 -21.02 -9.53
N GLY A 52 5.08 -20.87 -8.20
CA GLY A 52 4.15 -20.02 -7.48
C GLY A 52 2.88 -20.72 -7.00
N LEU A 53 2.75 -22.04 -7.22
CA LEU A 53 1.55 -22.79 -6.85
C LEU A 53 1.35 -22.80 -5.33
N GLN A 54 2.41 -23.04 -4.54
CA GLN A 54 2.34 -22.99 -3.07
C GLN A 54 2.01 -21.59 -2.56
N ALA A 55 2.55 -20.55 -3.19
CA ALA A 55 2.22 -19.17 -2.87
C ALA A 55 0.75 -18.85 -3.19
N ALA A 56 0.21 -19.38 -4.31
CA ALA A 56 -1.20 -19.25 -4.66
C ALA A 56 -2.11 -19.96 -3.65
N TYR A 57 -1.74 -21.15 -3.18
CA TYR A 57 -2.45 -21.84 -2.09
C TYR A 57 -2.47 -21.02 -0.81
N PHE A 58 -1.32 -20.48 -0.37
CA PHE A 58 -1.26 -19.60 0.80
C PHE A 58 -2.20 -18.40 0.64
N CYS A 59 -2.11 -17.68 -0.49
CA CYS A 59 -2.93 -16.50 -0.73
C CYS A 59 -4.43 -16.83 -0.76
N SER A 60 -4.82 -18.01 -1.26
CA SER A 60 -6.23 -18.39 -1.42
C SER A 60 -6.86 -19.01 -0.18
N LYS A 61 -6.06 -19.58 0.73
CA LYS A 61 -6.58 -20.30 1.91
C LYS A 61 -6.21 -19.61 3.23
N SER A 62 -5.00 -19.08 3.35
CA SER A 62 -4.45 -18.70 4.66
C SER A 62 -4.25 -17.19 4.83
N ALA A 63 -4.14 -16.42 3.76
CA ALA A 63 -3.83 -14.99 3.86
C ALA A 63 -4.95 -14.17 4.51
N GLU A 64 -6.21 -14.61 4.41
CA GLU A 64 -7.34 -13.97 5.08
C GLU A 64 -7.31 -14.23 6.59
N ASP A 65 -7.11 -15.47 6.99
CA ASP A 65 -7.02 -15.85 8.42
C ASP A 65 -5.81 -15.20 9.08
N LEU A 66 -4.68 -15.11 8.37
CA LEU A 66 -3.51 -14.36 8.84
C LEU A 66 -3.86 -12.88 9.02
N THR A 67 -4.62 -12.29 8.10
CA THR A 67 -5.08 -10.89 8.23
C THR A 67 -5.94 -10.71 9.49
N LYS A 68 -6.89 -11.62 9.75
CA LYS A 68 -7.73 -11.61 10.95
C LYS A 68 -6.89 -11.76 12.22
N LYS A 69 -5.93 -12.70 12.23
CA LYS A 69 -5.02 -12.92 13.36
C LYS A 69 -4.22 -11.67 13.70
N VAL A 70 -3.61 -11.02 12.70
CA VAL A 70 -2.84 -9.79 12.90
C VAL A 70 -3.73 -8.65 13.41
N ASN A 71 -4.97 -8.53 12.90
CA ASN A 71 -5.91 -7.52 13.39
C ASN A 71 -6.34 -7.74 14.84
N ALA A 72 -6.39 -8.99 15.31
CA ALA A 72 -6.72 -9.30 16.71
C ALA A 72 -5.66 -8.80 17.72
N GLU A 73 -4.45 -8.51 17.25
CA GLU A 73 -3.35 -7.95 18.06
C GLU A 73 -3.39 -6.42 18.14
N PHE A 74 -4.26 -5.76 17.36
CA PHE A 74 -4.33 -4.30 17.31
C PHE A 74 -5.24 -3.73 18.41
N PRO A 75 -4.98 -2.49 18.84
CA PRO A 75 -5.85 -1.80 19.77
C PRO A 75 -7.29 -1.68 19.24
N LYS A 76 -8.25 -1.58 20.16
CA LYS A 76 -9.66 -1.31 19.80
C LYS A 76 -9.74 -0.05 18.92
N GLY A 77 -10.52 -0.14 17.85
CA GLY A 77 -10.68 0.96 16.90
C GLY A 77 -9.63 0.97 15.77
N VAL A 78 -8.67 0.06 15.76
CA VAL A 78 -7.71 -0.11 14.67
C VAL A 78 -8.05 -1.35 13.84
N ARG A 79 -8.15 -1.18 12.53
CA ARG A 79 -8.33 -2.27 11.56
C ARG A 79 -7.41 -2.07 10.37
N VAL A 80 -6.81 -3.15 9.89
CA VAL A 80 -6.00 -3.13 8.66
C VAL A 80 -6.54 -4.15 7.68
N ARG A 81 -6.69 -3.74 6.44
CA ARG A 81 -7.20 -4.59 5.34
C ARG A 81 -6.47 -4.32 4.04
N ARG A 82 -6.60 -5.25 3.11
CA ARG A 82 -6.15 -5.06 1.72
C ARG A 82 -7.35 -4.71 0.85
N THR A 83 -7.13 -3.85 -0.14
CA THR A 83 -8.13 -3.57 -1.17
C THR A 83 -7.48 -3.29 -2.52
N ALA A 84 -8.21 -3.47 -3.61
CA ALA A 84 -7.70 -3.27 -4.96
C ALA A 84 -8.81 -2.98 -5.95
N LEU A 85 -8.55 -2.15 -6.97
CA LEU A 85 -9.49 -1.90 -8.07
C LEU A 85 -9.78 -3.19 -8.84
N ARG A 86 -8.73 -3.95 -9.16
CA ARG A 86 -8.81 -5.30 -9.73
C ARG A 86 -8.58 -6.32 -8.61
N TYR A 87 -9.61 -6.55 -7.81
CA TYR A 87 -9.54 -7.50 -6.70
C TYR A 87 -9.69 -8.95 -7.20
N ARG A 88 -9.05 -9.88 -6.47
CA ARG A 88 -9.22 -11.33 -6.68
C ARG A 88 -10.24 -11.89 -5.70
N ASN A 89 -9.98 -11.69 -4.40
CA ASN A 89 -10.92 -12.05 -3.36
C ASN A 89 -12.02 -10.97 -3.26
N PRO A 90 -13.32 -11.32 -3.34
CA PRO A 90 -14.43 -10.37 -3.16
C PRO A 90 -14.37 -9.57 -1.86
N GLU A 91 -13.84 -10.15 -0.77
CA GLU A 91 -13.64 -9.45 0.52
C GLU A 91 -12.68 -8.26 0.43
N ASN A 92 -11.87 -8.20 -0.64
CA ASN A 92 -10.95 -7.09 -0.91
C ASN A 92 -11.55 -6.06 -1.90
N LYS A 93 -12.87 -6.11 -2.14
CA LYS A 93 -13.56 -5.13 -2.96
C LYS A 93 -13.43 -3.74 -2.34
N PRO A 94 -13.05 -2.71 -3.11
CA PRO A 94 -12.95 -1.35 -2.61
C PRO A 94 -14.33 -0.71 -2.41
N ASP A 95 -14.46 0.15 -1.40
CA ASP A 95 -15.57 1.09 -1.31
C ASP A 95 -15.34 2.31 -2.22
N ALA A 96 -16.26 3.29 -2.18
CA ALA A 96 -16.19 4.48 -3.03
C ALA A 96 -14.93 5.32 -2.76
N ILE A 97 -14.57 5.49 -1.49
CA ILE A 97 -13.39 6.28 -1.06
C ILE A 97 -12.10 5.55 -1.46
N ASP A 98 -12.01 4.24 -1.18
CA ASP A 98 -10.87 3.41 -1.61
C ASP A 98 -10.67 3.51 -3.14
N THR A 99 -11.78 3.45 -3.88
CA THR A 99 -11.77 3.51 -5.35
C THR A 99 -11.22 4.84 -5.83
N GLU A 100 -11.67 5.96 -5.25
CA GLU A 100 -11.20 7.29 -5.61
C GLU A 100 -9.71 7.46 -5.32
N VAL A 101 -9.27 7.08 -4.11
CA VAL A 101 -7.86 7.16 -3.70
C VAL A 101 -6.98 6.33 -4.63
N MET A 102 -7.36 5.09 -4.92
CA MET A 102 -6.56 4.22 -5.79
C MET A 102 -6.55 4.70 -7.24
N LYS A 103 -7.63 5.26 -7.78
CA LYS A 103 -7.64 5.86 -9.13
C LYS A 103 -6.66 7.03 -9.22
N LYS A 104 -6.61 7.91 -8.22
CA LYS A 104 -5.63 9.01 -8.16
C LYS A 104 -4.19 8.48 -8.10
N MET A 105 -3.93 7.44 -7.30
CA MET A 105 -2.62 6.80 -7.23
C MET A 105 -2.24 6.16 -8.58
N GLU A 106 -3.16 5.46 -9.23
CA GLU A 106 -2.92 4.81 -10.52
C GLU A 106 -2.62 5.83 -11.62
N ALA A 107 -3.35 6.96 -11.66
CA ALA A 107 -3.08 8.06 -12.58
C ALA A 107 -1.68 8.64 -12.36
N ALA A 108 -1.33 8.98 -11.12
CA ALA A 108 -0.01 9.51 -10.79
C ALA A 108 1.14 8.54 -11.12
N ILE A 109 0.91 7.22 -10.97
CA ILE A 109 1.89 6.20 -11.39
C ILE A 109 2.09 6.22 -12.90
N LYS A 110 1.00 6.27 -13.68
CA LYS A 110 1.04 6.33 -15.15
C LYS A 110 1.74 7.59 -15.66
N GLU A 111 1.54 8.71 -14.98
CA GLU A 111 2.17 10.01 -15.29
C GLU A 111 3.61 10.13 -14.78
N GLY A 112 4.12 9.15 -14.03
CA GLY A 112 5.46 9.22 -13.43
C GLY A 112 5.59 10.22 -12.29
N SER A 113 4.49 10.83 -11.84
CA SER A 113 4.45 11.84 -10.76
C SER A 113 4.27 11.25 -9.36
N PHE A 114 4.08 9.93 -9.25
CA PHE A 114 3.77 9.25 -8.02
C PHE A 114 4.89 9.33 -6.97
N LYS A 115 4.59 9.97 -5.86
CA LYS A 115 5.45 9.97 -4.67
C LYS A 115 5.06 8.80 -3.76
N LYS A 116 6.00 7.92 -3.42
CA LYS A 116 5.77 6.77 -2.52
C LYS A 116 5.53 7.20 -1.07
N LYS A 117 4.57 8.10 -0.86
CA LYS A 117 4.14 8.56 0.46
C LYS A 117 2.78 7.96 0.81
N PRO A 118 2.50 7.70 2.10
CA PRO A 118 1.16 7.33 2.53
C PRO A 118 0.16 8.43 2.18
N VAL A 119 -1.06 8.03 1.78
CA VAL A 119 -2.18 8.96 1.63
C VAL A 119 -3.06 8.82 2.85
N VAL A 120 -3.47 9.93 3.44
CA VAL A 120 -4.35 9.98 4.63
C VAL A 120 -5.65 10.66 4.25
N VAL A 121 -6.77 10.05 4.62
CA VAL A 121 -8.12 10.57 4.38
C VAL A 121 -8.93 10.40 5.66
N ASP A 122 -9.63 11.44 6.11
CA ASP A 122 -10.66 11.32 7.14
C ASP A 122 -12.00 10.94 6.51
N VAL A 123 -12.64 9.93 7.05
CA VAL A 123 -13.94 9.44 6.59
C VAL A 123 -14.87 9.37 7.79
N GLY A 124 -15.55 10.48 8.07
CA GLY A 124 -16.52 10.55 9.16
C GLY A 124 -15.90 10.28 10.55
N GLY A 125 -14.69 10.81 10.82
CA GLY A 125 -13.97 10.63 12.08
C GLY A 125 -13.15 9.33 12.15
N VAL A 126 -13.07 8.57 11.05
CA VAL A 126 -12.15 7.44 10.89
C VAL A 126 -10.99 7.87 9.99
N GLU A 127 -9.79 7.92 10.56
CA GLU A 127 -8.57 8.17 9.77
C GLU A 127 -8.26 6.91 8.96
N ARG A 128 -8.22 7.03 7.63
CA ARG A 128 -7.74 5.99 6.72
C ARG A 128 -6.36 6.33 6.20
N VAL A 129 -5.40 5.45 6.44
CA VAL A 129 -4.03 5.57 5.92
C VAL A 129 -3.81 4.51 4.85
N TYR A 130 -3.40 4.94 3.66
CA TYR A 130 -3.21 4.07 2.48
C TYR A 130 -1.73 3.94 2.15
N VAL A 131 -1.25 2.71 1.99
CA VAL A 131 0.08 2.41 1.46
C VAL A 131 -0.03 1.52 0.24
N THR A 132 0.61 1.92 -0.85
CA THR A 132 0.55 1.22 -2.14
C THR A 132 1.24 -0.14 -2.12
N LEU A 133 0.64 -1.09 -2.81
CA LEU A 133 1.24 -2.36 -3.22
C LEU A 133 1.58 -2.25 -4.72
N ILE A 134 2.84 -1.97 -5.01
CA ILE A 134 3.34 -1.90 -6.40
C ILE A 134 3.73 -3.30 -6.85
N THR A 135 3.28 -3.68 -8.04
CA THR A 135 3.58 -4.96 -8.67
C THR A 135 5.09 -5.12 -8.89
N LYS A 136 5.64 -6.22 -8.43
CA LYS A 136 7.03 -6.63 -8.62
C LYS A 136 7.10 -7.86 -9.51
N LYS A 137 8.27 -8.17 -10.06
CA LYS A 137 8.49 -9.36 -10.90
C LYS A 137 7.94 -10.65 -10.28
N ALA A 138 8.11 -10.84 -8.99
CA ALA A 138 7.57 -12.00 -8.27
C ALA A 138 6.03 -12.05 -8.25
N CYS A 139 5.34 -10.90 -8.29
CA CYS A 139 3.88 -10.83 -8.28
C CYS A 139 3.29 -11.35 -9.60
N LEU A 140 4.04 -11.26 -10.71
CA LEU A 140 3.57 -11.63 -12.04
C LEU A 140 3.34 -13.13 -12.18
N LYS A 141 3.90 -13.96 -11.29
CA LYS A 141 3.62 -15.41 -11.26
C LYS A 141 2.14 -15.76 -11.07
N CYS A 142 1.39 -14.86 -10.42
CA CYS A 142 -0.04 -15.03 -10.13
C CYS A 142 -0.90 -13.88 -10.64
N HIS A 143 -0.29 -12.75 -10.99
CA HIS A 143 -1.01 -11.51 -11.37
C HIS A 143 -0.60 -10.98 -12.74
N GLY A 144 0.35 -11.61 -13.42
CA GLY A 144 0.79 -11.24 -14.75
C GLY A 144 -0.22 -11.54 -15.86
N PRO A 145 0.17 -11.36 -17.13
CA PRO A 145 -0.62 -11.81 -18.27
C PRO A 145 -0.94 -13.31 -18.15
N VAL A 146 -2.19 -13.69 -18.37
CA VAL A 146 -2.67 -15.07 -18.17
C VAL A 146 -1.78 -16.09 -18.88
N ALA A 147 -1.40 -15.84 -20.12
CA ALA A 147 -0.53 -16.71 -20.92
C ALA A 147 0.88 -16.94 -20.32
N LYS A 148 1.28 -16.15 -19.30
CA LYS A 148 2.57 -16.26 -18.60
C LYS A 148 2.45 -16.82 -17.20
N ILE A 149 1.24 -17.09 -16.72
CA ILE A 149 0.98 -17.73 -15.44
C ILE A 149 1.10 -19.26 -15.63
N ASP A 150 1.75 -19.93 -14.66
CA ASP A 150 1.78 -21.39 -14.66
C ASP A 150 0.35 -21.97 -14.73
N PRO A 151 0.07 -22.94 -15.61
CA PRO A 151 -1.28 -23.46 -15.80
C PRO A 151 -1.94 -23.98 -14.51
N LYS A 152 -1.18 -24.63 -13.61
CA LYS A 152 -1.70 -25.12 -12.33
C LYS A 152 -2.05 -23.98 -11.37
N VAL A 153 -1.26 -22.88 -11.41
CA VAL A 153 -1.55 -21.66 -10.65
C VAL A 153 -2.82 -21.00 -11.17
N HIS A 154 -2.98 -20.91 -12.49
CA HIS A 154 -4.17 -20.34 -13.13
C HIS A 154 -5.42 -21.14 -12.79
N GLU A 155 -5.38 -22.46 -12.97
CA GLU A 155 -6.48 -23.39 -12.63
C GLU A 155 -6.92 -23.25 -11.15
N LEU A 156 -5.96 -23.25 -10.22
CA LEU A 156 -6.24 -23.04 -8.80
C LEU A 156 -6.97 -21.71 -8.55
N ILE A 157 -6.50 -20.64 -9.20
CA ILE A 157 -7.06 -19.31 -9.04
C ILE A 157 -8.48 -19.23 -9.60
N GLU A 158 -8.72 -19.73 -10.81
CA GLU A 158 -10.04 -19.76 -11.44
C GLU A 158 -11.05 -20.57 -10.63
N LYS A 159 -10.64 -21.75 -10.15
CA LYS A 159 -11.49 -22.60 -9.31
C LYS A 159 -11.87 -21.90 -7.99
N LYS A 160 -10.94 -21.15 -7.40
CA LYS A 160 -11.17 -20.48 -6.09
C LYS A 160 -11.87 -19.15 -6.23
N TYR A 161 -11.63 -18.43 -7.31
CA TYR A 161 -12.11 -17.07 -7.55
C TYR A 161 -12.71 -16.95 -8.96
N PRO A 162 -13.89 -17.50 -9.20
CA PRO A 162 -14.60 -17.30 -10.45
C PRO A 162 -14.78 -15.80 -10.70
N GLY A 163 -14.36 -15.33 -11.87
CA GLY A 163 -14.42 -13.90 -12.21
C GLY A 163 -13.25 -13.07 -11.61
N ASP A 164 -12.09 -13.68 -11.36
CA ASP A 164 -10.87 -13.00 -10.96
C ASP A 164 -10.53 -11.81 -11.89
N LYS A 165 -10.35 -10.63 -11.31
CA LYS A 165 -9.96 -9.40 -12.03
C LYS A 165 -8.47 -9.08 -11.87
N ALA A 166 -7.75 -9.84 -11.06
CA ALA A 166 -6.38 -9.53 -10.66
C ALA A 166 -5.32 -10.22 -11.53
N VAL A 167 -5.48 -10.18 -12.85
CA VAL A 167 -4.55 -10.68 -13.86
C VAL A 167 -4.15 -9.57 -14.86
N GLY A 168 -3.14 -9.79 -15.69
CA GLY A 168 -2.71 -8.84 -16.71
C GLY A 168 -1.97 -7.61 -16.14
N PHE A 169 -1.35 -7.73 -14.97
CA PHE A 169 -0.48 -6.68 -14.42
C PHE A 169 0.92 -6.75 -15.03
N HIS A 170 1.58 -5.58 -15.04
CA HIS A 170 2.98 -5.41 -15.37
C HIS A 170 3.77 -4.94 -14.14
N GLU A 171 5.08 -5.08 -14.18
CA GLU A 171 5.93 -4.53 -13.11
C GLU A 171 5.80 -3.02 -13.07
N GLY A 172 5.63 -2.46 -11.86
CA GLY A 172 5.36 -1.04 -11.66
C GLY A 172 3.89 -0.68 -11.50
N ASP A 173 2.96 -1.52 -11.95
CA ASP A 173 1.52 -1.25 -11.81
C ASP A 173 1.08 -1.19 -10.34
N LEU A 174 0.03 -0.41 -10.07
CA LEU A 174 -0.67 -0.44 -8.79
C LEU A 174 -1.45 -1.75 -8.66
N ARG A 175 -0.95 -2.69 -7.85
CA ARG A 175 -1.67 -3.94 -7.55
C ARG A 175 -2.86 -3.69 -6.62
N GLY A 176 -2.74 -2.72 -5.75
CA GLY A 176 -3.71 -2.36 -4.72
C GLY A 176 -3.05 -1.60 -3.59
N VAL A 177 -3.73 -1.57 -2.45
CA VAL A 177 -3.25 -0.89 -1.23
C VAL A 177 -3.48 -1.75 0.01
N ILE A 178 -2.70 -1.49 1.05
CA ILE A 178 -3.05 -1.84 2.43
C ILE A 178 -3.57 -0.58 3.09
N VAL A 179 -4.72 -0.67 3.75
CA VAL A 179 -5.40 0.45 4.42
C VAL A 179 -5.43 0.17 5.91
N ALA A 180 -4.98 1.12 6.71
CA ALA A 180 -5.27 1.15 8.14
C ALA A 180 -6.43 2.12 8.40
N GLU A 181 -7.43 1.66 9.12
CA GLU A 181 -8.59 2.42 9.58
C GLU A 181 -8.43 2.61 11.09
N ILE A 182 -8.43 3.86 11.55
CA ILE A 182 -8.23 4.22 12.96
C ILE A 182 -9.42 5.08 13.40
N SER A 183 -10.29 4.52 14.23
CA SER A 183 -11.41 5.23 14.86
C SER A 183 -11.04 5.72 16.25
N GLY A 184 -11.69 6.82 16.70
CA GLY A 184 -11.50 7.36 18.05
C GLY A 184 -10.33 8.34 18.20
N LYS A 185 -9.64 8.71 17.13
CA LYS A 185 -8.78 9.92 17.13
C LYS A 185 -9.67 11.16 17.20
N LYS A 186 -9.58 11.92 18.31
CA LYS A 186 -10.12 13.28 18.32
C LYS A 186 -9.38 14.06 17.24
N SER A 187 -10.13 14.64 16.27
CA SER A 187 -9.56 15.59 15.31
C SER A 187 -8.76 16.63 16.09
N GLN A 188 -7.45 16.66 15.94
CA GLN A 188 -6.69 17.82 16.35
C GLN A 188 -7.07 18.95 15.40
N LYS A 189 -7.92 19.86 15.91
CA LYS A 189 -8.24 21.13 15.25
C LYS A 189 -7.06 22.07 15.33
#